data_62cb8164b829c7382de7bc879d49fcb2
#
_entry.id   62cb8164b829c7382de7bc879d49fcb2
#
_cell.length_a   1.000
_cell.length_b   1.000
_cell.length_c   1.000
_cell.angle_alpha   90.00
_cell.angle_beta   90.00
_cell.angle_gamma   90.00
#
_symmetry.space_group_name_H-M   'P 1'
#
loop_
_entity.id
_entity.type
_entity.pdbx_description
1 polymer ?
#
loop_
_entity_poly.entity_id
_entity_poly.type
_entity_poly.pdbx_seq_one_letter_code
_entity_poly.pdbx_strand_id
1 'polypeptide(L)'
;MSLDKRDLEKVHVELPKLVDQLKEGKLDRRDFLRTSTRLGLTASAAYALAGLPEPVQEAQAATMGGTVRISMRVIKIENPPIYDYVYDSNIARQVCDYLTRTGSDNVTRPSLLEKWQASDDLKTWTLTVKKGIKWSNGDELNADHVVWNLTRWLDEKVGSSIIGLFKGFLVVDYDTGQKDAAGKAKMGTKLYSDKAIEKVDEYTIRLNGQTAQLAIPENLFHYPAVILHPKDNGVLGVGSIGTGAFTLTEFELGKKAVLKRRDGYWGKAAALDEVQFIDNGDDPAAAIAALASGQVDGMMEASTSQYAALQKIPNVVIHQVTTGQTGVARMQEDKEIFKDPRIRKAMRLAIDCRKVLQIAHLGLGAPAEHHHVAPVHPEYYKLSFMQQNIAEAKKLLAEAGKPDGFDCEIFCKKDPDWEAIAVGSMVNMWKQIGVNVKMNVLPSAQYWDHWMVEPLAFTNWTHRPLGVMVLDLAYRTGVPWNESHYSNPKLDDLLTKADATLDVEKRRQVMKDIEELMQEEGPIVQPLWRAVFTGMNKKVKGFKMHPTSYLFAEEWSL
;
A
#
# COMPACT_ATOMS: atom_id res chain seq x y z
N MET A 1 -4.98 24.84 -23.54
CA MET A 1 -6.32 25.40 -23.26
C MET A 1 -6.24 25.95 -21.84
N SER A 2 -6.34 27.26 -21.61
CA SER A 2 -6.34 27.82 -20.26
C SER A 2 -7.77 27.72 -19.74
N LEU A 3 -8.00 26.85 -18.76
CA LEU A 3 -9.25 26.84 -18.02
C LEU A 3 -9.34 28.14 -17.22
N ASP A 4 -10.39 28.91 -17.42
CA ASP A 4 -10.66 30.10 -16.62
C ASP A 4 -11.32 29.73 -15.28
N LYS A 5 -11.43 30.71 -14.38
CA LYS A 5 -11.97 30.50 -13.04
C LYS A 5 -13.41 29.95 -13.06
N ARG A 6 -14.22 30.37 -14.04
CA ARG A 6 -15.63 29.94 -14.20
C ARG A 6 -15.72 28.50 -14.71
N ASP A 7 -14.79 28.07 -15.56
CA ASP A 7 -14.75 26.69 -16.03
C ASP A 7 -14.33 25.73 -14.93
N LEU A 8 -13.43 26.16 -14.05
CA LEU A 8 -13.04 25.39 -12.86
C LEU A 8 -14.20 25.28 -11.86
N GLU A 9 -14.95 26.37 -11.61
CA GLU A 9 -16.13 26.37 -10.74
C GLU A 9 -17.25 25.45 -11.24
N LYS A 10 -17.40 25.26 -12.56
CA LYS A 10 -18.35 24.30 -13.12
C LYS A 10 -17.97 22.84 -12.82
N VAL A 11 -16.71 22.56 -12.61
CA VAL A 11 -16.24 21.23 -12.21
C VAL A 11 -16.40 21.06 -10.70
N HIS A 12 -15.87 22.00 -9.91
CA HIS A 12 -16.02 22.02 -8.46
C HIS A 12 -15.67 23.40 -7.90
N VAL A 13 -16.47 23.88 -6.93
CA VAL A 13 -16.35 25.21 -6.31
C VAL A 13 -14.98 25.48 -5.66
N GLU A 14 -14.30 24.47 -5.14
CA GLU A 14 -12.98 24.60 -4.48
C GLU A 14 -11.80 24.64 -5.46
N LEU A 15 -11.97 24.27 -6.74
CA LEU A 15 -10.87 24.21 -7.71
C LEU A 15 -10.18 25.58 -7.94
N PRO A 16 -10.90 26.70 -8.08
CA PRO A 16 -10.25 28.00 -8.23
C PRO A 16 -9.33 28.34 -7.06
N LYS A 17 -9.75 28.04 -5.82
CA LYS A 17 -8.96 28.25 -4.61
C LYS A 17 -7.69 27.41 -4.59
N LEU A 18 -7.76 26.14 -5.01
CA LEU A 18 -6.59 25.26 -5.13
C LEU A 18 -5.59 25.81 -6.15
N VAL A 19 -6.06 26.34 -7.28
CA VAL A 19 -5.18 26.97 -8.29
C VAL A 19 -4.52 28.24 -7.73
N ASP A 20 -5.24 29.05 -6.96
CA ASP A 20 -4.68 30.22 -6.31
C ASP A 20 -3.61 29.82 -5.25
N GLN A 21 -3.89 28.80 -4.43
CA GLN A 21 -2.93 28.26 -3.45
C GLN A 21 -1.65 27.70 -4.13
N LEU A 22 -1.81 27.01 -5.27
CA LEU A 22 -0.67 26.54 -6.04
C LEU A 22 0.20 27.69 -6.57
N LYS A 23 -0.44 28.75 -7.13
CA LYS A 23 0.26 29.94 -7.65
C LYS A 23 0.98 30.71 -6.56
N GLU A 24 0.42 30.76 -5.36
CA GLU A 24 0.99 31.41 -4.18
C GLU A 24 2.07 30.56 -3.50
N GLY A 25 2.34 29.33 -3.97
CA GLY A 25 3.30 28.41 -3.36
C GLY A 25 2.87 27.84 -2.02
N LYS A 26 1.60 27.98 -1.66
CA LYS A 26 0.98 27.44 -0.43
C LYS A 26 0.61 25.97 -0.56
N LEU A 27 0.49 25.48 -1.78
CA LEU A 27 0.19 24.10 -2.10
C LEU A 27 1.26 23.59 -3.06
N ASP A 28 1.86 22.42 -2.77
CA ASP A 28 2.80 21.83 -3.70
C ASP A 28 2.09 21.20 -4.89
N ARG A 29 2.86 20.97 -5.98
CA ARG A 29 2.31 20.48 -7.24
C ARG A 29 1.71 19.08 -7.14
N ARG A 30 2.26 18.20 -6.30
CA ARG A 30 1.74 16.83 -6.11
C ARG A 30 0.41 16.85 -5.38
N ASP A 31 0.31 17.65 -4.33
CA ASP A 31 -0.90 17.79 -3.54
C ASP A 31 -1.99 18.49 -4.35
N PHE A 32 -1.62 19.46 -5.19
CA PHE A 32 -2.55 20.04 -6.17
C PHE A 32 -3.10 18.97 -7.13
N LEU A 33 -2.24 18.13 -7.71
CA LEU A 33 -2.68 17.05 -8.60
C LEU A 33 -3.64 16.09 -7.90
N ARG A 34 -3.29 15.65 -6.69
CA ARG A 34 -4.13 14.73 -5.90
C ARG A 34 -5.50 15.32 -5.58
N THR A 35 -5.50 16.56 -5.11
CA THR A 35 -6.74 17.22 -4.65
C THR A 35 -7.62 17.62 -5.83
N SER A 36 -7.05 18.21 -6.88
CA SER A 36 -7.81 18.65 -8.05
C SER A 36 -8.46 17.48 -8.80
N THR A 37 -7.77 16.33 -8.89
CA THR A 37 -8.38 15.13 -9.50
C THR A 37 -9.49 14.53 -8.63
N ARG A 38 -9.40 14.59 -7.31
CA ARG A 38 -10.51 14.21 -6.40
C ARG A 38 -11.75 15.07 -6.59
N LEU A 39 -11.55 16.33 -6.93
CA LEU A 39 -12.63 17.27 -7.23
C LEU A 39 -13.16 17.16 -8.67
N GLY A 40 -12.73 16.17 -9.43
CA GLY A 40 -13.25 15.86 -10.77
C GLY A 40 -12.49 16.52 -11.92
N LEU A 41 -11.36 17.20 -11.67
CA LEU A 41 -10.53 17.70 -12.75
C LEU A 41 -9.83 16.52 -13.45
N THR A 42 -9.82 16.53 -14.80
CA THR A 42 -9.08 15.50 -15.54
C THR A 42 -7.58 15.59 -15.24
N ALA A 43 -6.87 14.46 -15.33
CA ALA A 43 -5.42 14.45 -15.06
C ALA A 43 -4.69 15.44 -15.98
N SER A 44 -4.99 15.46 -17.29
CA SER A 44 -4.41 16.40 -18.28
C SER A 44 -4.59 17.86 -17.87
N ALA A 45 -5.80 18.23 -17.46
CA ALA A 45 -6.10 19.59 -17.01
C ALA A 45 -5.35 19.93 -15.71
N ALA A 46 -5.26 18.99 -14.77
CA ALA A 46 -4.52 19.17 -13.51
C ALA A 46 -3.02 19.37 -13.76
N TYR A 47 -2.40 18.56 -14.63
CA TYR A 47 -0.99 18.71 -15.02
C TYR A 47 -0.72 20.04 -15.71
N ALA A 48 -1.59 20.44 -16.65
CA ALA A 48 -1.47 21.74 -17.35
C ALA A 48 -1.54 22.92 -16.38
N LEU A 49 -2.46 22.89 -15.40
CA LEU A 49 -2.59 23.93 -14.37
C LEU A 49 -1.41 23.94 -13.40
N ALA A 50 -0.84 22.76 -13.09
CA ALA A 50 0.34 22.65 -12.25
C ALA A 50 1.64 23.11 -12.96
N GLY A 51 1.57 23.44 -14.26
CA GLY A 51 2.74 23.78 -15.07
C GLY A 51 3.73 22.61 -15.18
N LEU A 52 3.21 21.38 -15.10
CA LEU A 52 3.97 20.16 -15.27
C LEU A 52 3.65 19.59 -16.67
N PRO A 53 4.64 19.03 -17.37
CA PRO A 53 4.31 18.19 -18.50
C PRO A 53 3.46 17.02 -17.96
N GLU A 54 2.41 16.66 -18.69
CA GLU A 54 1.83 15.33 -18.45
C GLU A 54 3.01 14.34 -18.43
N PRO A 55 2.97 13.30 -17.58
CA PRO A 55 3.94 12.24 -17.69
C PRO A 55 3.74 11.54 -19.04
N VAL A 56 4.10 12.24 -20.09
CA VAL A 56 4.38 11.64 -21.39
C VAL A 56 5.58 10.77 -21.11
N GLN A 57 5.44 9.46 -21.18
CA GLN A 57 6.60 8.61 -21.36
C GLN A 57 7.40 9.25 -22.49
N GLU A 58 8.62 9.72 -22.17
CA GLU A 58 9.51 10.20 -23.22
C GLU A 58 9.50 9.17 -24.32
N ALA A 59 9.03 9.57 -25.48
CA ALA A 59 9.06 8.75 -26.67
C ALA A 59 10.51 8.69 -27.19
N GLN A 60 11.42 8.10 -26.41
CA GLN A 60 12.53 7.40 -27.03
C GLN A 60 11.84 6.36 -27.91
N ALA A 61 12.23 6.32 -29.19
CA ALA A 61 11.73 5.31 -30.10
C ALA A 61 12.00 3.94 -29.45
N ALA A 62 10.96 3.41 -28.79
CA ALA A 62 11.09 2.16 -28.05
C ALA A 62 11.39 1.08 -29.09
N THR A 63 12.47 0.36 -28.91
CA THR A 63 12.75 -0.82 -29.73
C THR A 63 11.58 -1.78 -29.51
N MET A 64 10.84 -2.05 -30.59
CA MET A 64 9.74 -3.00 -30.54
C MET A 64 10.28 -4.41 -30.54
N GLY A 65 9.72 -5.26 -29.70
CA GLY A 65 10.03 -6.67 -29.62
C GLY A 65 10.89 -7.08 -28.42
N GLY A 66 11.15 -8.36 -28.34
CA GLY A 66 12.00 -8.98 -27.33
C GLY A 66 11.29 -9.37 -26.04
N THR A 67 12.05 -10.06 -25.20
CA THR A 67 11.57 -10.63 -23.93
C THR A 67 12.35 -10.05 -22.75
N VAL A 68 11.64 -9.63 -21.70
CA VAL A 68 12.22 -9.29 -20.40
C VAL A 68 11.84 -10.37 -19.37
N ARG A 69 12.84 -10.84 -18.62
CA ARG A 69 12.70 -11.88 -17.59
C ARG A 69 12.97 -11.27 -16.23
N ILE A 70 12.03 -11.42 -15.28
CA ILE A 70 12.13 -10.88 -13.93
C ILE A 70 12.13 -12.03 -12.92
N SER A 71 13.14 -12.05 -12.05
CA SER A 71 13.14 -12.94 -10.88
C SER A 71 12.09 -12.48 -9.87
N MET A 72 11.10 -13.32 -9.62
CA MET A 72 10.00 -13.06 -8.69
C MET A 72 9.34 -14.40 -8.31
N ARG A 73 8.81 -14.48 -7.09
CA ARG A 73 8.00 -15.65 -6.70
C ARG A 73 6.76 -15.77 -7.60
N VAL A 74 6.46 -17.00 -8.00
CA VAL A 74 5.27 -17.34 -8.79
C VAL A 74 4.34 -18.15 -7.92
N ILE A 75 3.39 -17.47 -7.28
CA ILE A 75 2.42 -18.03 -6.34
C ILE A 75 1.03 -18.11 -6.98
N LYS A 76 0.05 -18.66 -6.26
CA LYS A 76 -1.33 -18.79 -6.75
C LYS A 76 -1.94 -17.45 -7.13
N ILE A 77 -2.67 -17.41 -8.25
CA ILE A 77 -3.25 -16.17 -8.81
C ILE A 77 -4.77 -16.24 -9.05
N GLU A 78 -5.42 -17.38 -8.76
CA GLU A 78 -6.78 -17.68 -9.23
C GLU A 78 -7.86 -16.74 -8.67
N ASN A 79 -7.70 -16.21 -7.44
CA ASN A 79 -8.73 -15.39 -6.80
C ASN A 79 -8.16 -14.03 -6.35
N PRO A 80 -8.08 -13.01 -7.23
CA PRO A 80 -7.47 -11.73 -6.90
C PRO A 80 -7.95 -11.05 -5.62
N PRO A 81 -9.25 -11.00 -5.26
CA PRO A 81 -9.69 -10.33 -4.04
C PRO A 81 -9.08 -10.84 -2.73
N ILE A 82 -8.54 -12.07 -2.70
CA ILE A 82 -7.90 -12.64 -1.51
C ILE A 82 -6.37 -12.49 -1.50
N TYR A 83 -5.80 -11.80 -2.47
CA TYR A 83 -4.36 -11.56 -2.48
C TYR A 83 -3.90 -10.88 -1.20
N ASP A 84 -2.81 -11.35 -0.63
CA ASP A 84 -2.22 -10.86 0.61
C ASP A 84 -0.83 -10.24 0.40
N TYR A 85 -0.27 -10.38 -0.81
CA TYR A 85 1.01 -9.81 -1.18
C TYR A 85 1.03 -9.31 -2.63
N VAL A 86 2.19 -8.83 -3.11
CA VAL A 86 2.33 -8.18 -4.42
C VAL A 86 2.82 -9.11 -5.54
N TYR A 87 3.25 -10.35 -5.26
CA TYR A 87 3.74 -11.28 -6.29
C TYR A 87 2.65 -11.68 -7.26
N ASP A 88 1.51 -12.15 -6.74
CA ASP A 88 0.33 -12.51 -7.50
C ASP A 88 -0.24 -11.33 -8.29
N SER A 89 -0.34 -10.17 -7.64
CA SER A 89 -0.86 -8.96 -8.29
C SER A 89 0.07 -8.43 -9.38
N ASN A 90 1.38 -8.70 -9.34
CA ASN A 90 2.29 -8.33 -10.42
C ASN A 90 2.08 -9.17 -11.69
N ILE A 91 1.59 -10.40 -11.57
CA ILE A 91 1.13 -11.19 -12.71
C ILE A 91 -0.24 -10.67 -13.18
N ALA A 92 -1.18 -10.51 -12.24
CA ALA A 92 -2.55 -10.09 -12.53
C ALA A 92 -2.62 -8.73 -13.26
N ARG A 93 -1.80 -7.74 -12.84
CA ARG A 93 -1.80 -6.37 -13.42
C ARG A 93 -1.29 -6.30 -14.86
N GLN A 94 -0.60 -7.32 -15.36
CA GLN A 94 -0.23 -7.37 -16.77
C GLN A 94 -1.41 -7.80 -17.64
N VAL A 95 -2.35 -8.59 -17.06
CA VAL A 95 -3.52 -9.17 -17.75
C VAL A 95 -4.76 -8.28 -17.59
N CYS A 96 -4.95 -7.70 -16.41
CA CYS A 96 -6.13 -6.91 -16.04
C CYS A 96 -5.70 -5.56 -15.45
N ASP A 97 -6.38 -4.49 -15.83
CA ASP A 97 -6.15 -3.17 -15.28
C ASP A 97 -6.98 -2.93 -14.01
N TYR A 98 -6.69 -1.82 -13.36
CA TYR A 98 -7.39 -1.28 -12.19
C TYR A 98 -8.25 -0.08 -12.59
N LEU A 99 -9.21 0.30 -11.74
CA LEU A 99 -10.02 1.50 -11.97
C LEU A 99 -9.17 2.78 -11.94
N THR A 100 -8.20 2.81 -11.03
CA THR A 100 -7.24 3.90 -10.86
C THR A 100 -5.82 3.37 -10.94
N ARG A 101 -4.82 4.26 -10.93
CA ARG A 101 -3.39 3.89 -10.90
C ARG A 101 -2.59 4.89 -10.08
N THR A 102 -1.95 4.42 -9.02
CA THR A 102 -0.96 5.20 -8.29
C THR A 102 0.41 4.94 -8.92
N GLY A 103 1.11 6.00 -9.32
CA GLY A 103 2.43 5.92 -9.92
C GLY A 103 3.57 5.79 -8.89
N SER A 104 4.79 5.61 -9.39
CA SER A 104 6.01 5.63 -8.56
C SER A 104 6.24 6.97 -7.84
N ASP A 105 5.58 8.03 -8.26
CA ASP A 105 5.56 9.35 -7.63
C ASP A 105 4.51 9.46 -6.50
N ASN A 106 3.83 8.36 -6.17
CA ASN A 106 2.79 8.28 -5.15
C ASN A 106 1.58 9.19 -5.44
N VAL A 107 1.25 9.42 -6.72
CA VAL A 107 0.06 10.16 -7.15
C VAL A 107 -0.91 9.21 -7.85
N THR A 108 -2.17 9.18 -7.39
CA THR A 108 -3.24 8.37 -7.98
C THR A 108 -3.89 9.09 -9.17
N ARG A 109 -4.05 8.38 -10.27
CA ARG A 109 -4.59 8.88 -11.55
C ARG A 109 -5.68 7.95 -12.07
N PRO A 110 -6.59 8.44 -12.94
CA PRO A 110 -7.49 7.58 -13.68
C PRO A 110 -6.76 6.52 -14.51
N SER A 111 -7.29 5.29 -14.53
CA SER A 111 -6.87 4.19 -15.39
C SER A 111 -8.05 3.72 -16.24
N LEU A 112 -8.80 2.70 -15.81
CA LEU A 112 -10.07 2.33 -16.47
C LEU A 112 -11.18 3.37 -16.26
N LEU A 113 -11.07 4.17 -15.18
CA LEU A 113 -11.91 5.37 -15.05
C LEU A 113 -11.37 6.49 -15.94
N GLU A 114 -12.27 7.28 -16.48
CA GLU A 114 -11.95 8.58 -17.09
C GLU A 114 -11.73 9.64 -16.00
N LYS A 115 -12.61 9.63 -15.00
CA LYS A 115 -12.57 10.53 -13.85
C LYS A 115 -13.38 9.98 -12.69
N TRP A 116 -13.19 10.59 -11.54
CA TRP A 116 -14.06 10.45 -10.36
C TRP A 116 -14.35 11.82 -9.76
N GLN A 117 -15.40 11.90 -8.97
CA GLN A 117 -15.78 13.12 -8.25
C GLN A 117 -16.40 12.76 -6.91
N ALA A 118 -15.91 13.39 -5.86
CA ALA A 118 -16.49 13.29 -4.53
C ALA A 118 -17.57 14.36 -4.33
N SER A 119 -18.54 14.09 -3.46
CA SER A 119 -19.38 15.12 -2.84
C SER A 119 -18.56 15.92 -1.82
N ASP A 120 -19.05 17.11 -1.44
CA ASP A 120 -18.35 17.98 -0.46
C ASP A 120 -18.14 17.32 0.89
N ASP A 121 -19.04 16.41 1.29
CA ASP A 121 -18.99 15.65 2.53
C ASP A 121 -18.21 14.33 2.41
N LEU A 122 -17.61 14.05 1.25
CA LEU A 122 -16.86 12.82 0.91
C LEU A 122 -17.63 11.51 1.13
N LYS A 123 -18.96 11.56 1.22
CA LYS A 123 -19.81 10.38 1.39
C LYS A 123 -20.27 9.79 0.06
N THR A 124 -20.34 10.60 -1.00
CA THR A 124 -20.75 10.13 -2.32
C THR A 124 -19.60 10.30 -3.31
N TRP A 125 -19.27 9.21 -4.02
CA TRP A 125 -18.27 9.21 -5.07
C TRP A 125 -18.89 8.79 -6.39
N THR A 126 -18.81 9.66 -7.40
CA THR A 126 -19.22 9.35 -8.77
C THR A 126 -18.01 8.94 -9.58
N LEU A 127 -18.03 7.73 -10.12
CA LEU A 127 -16.98 7.12 -10.92
C LEU A 127 -17.44 7.03 -12.37
N THR A 128 -16.69 7.61 -13.31
CA THR A 128 -16.98 7.54 -14.74
C THR A 128 -16.01 6.59 -15.42
N VAL A 129 -16.51 5.51 -16.00
CA VAL A 129 -15.73 4.52 -16.76
C VAL A 129 -15.35 5.11 -18.11
N LYS A 130 -14.13 4.91 -18.54
CA LYS A 130 -13.64 5.34 -19.86
C LYS A 130 -14.32 4.53 -20.97
N LYS A 131 -14.88 5.23 -21.96
CA LYS A 131 -15.55 4.61 -23.11
C LYS A 131 -14.54 4.01 -24.09
N GLY A 132 -14.97 2.98 -24.82
CA GLY A 132 -14.18 2.37 -25.89
C GLY A 132 -13.08 1.42 -25.43
N ILE A 133 -12.94 1.15 -24.12
CA ILE A 133 -12.03 0.13 -23.63
C ILE A 133 -12.57 -1.24 -23.99
N LYS A 134 -11.76 -2.03 -24.72
CA LYS A 134 -12.12 -3.40 -25.12
C LYS A 134 -11.38 -4.42 -24.25
N TRP A 135 -12.13 -5.41 -23.79
CA TRP A 135 -11.58 -6.65 -23.26
C TRP A 135 -10.91 -7.46 -24.37
N SER A 136 -10.07 -8.42 -24.01
CA SER A 136 -9.37 -9.28 -24.97
C SER A 136 -10.30 -10.16 -25.83
N ASN A 137 -11.54 -10.37 -25.40
CA ASN A 137 -12.58 -11.07 -26.17
C ASN A 137 -13.42 -10.14 -27.07
N GLY A 138 -13.13 -8.83 -27.10
CA GLY A 138 -13.82 -7.82 -27.91
C GLY A 138 -15.01 -7.15 -27.23
N ASP A 139 -15.49 -7.64 -26.08
CA ASP A 139 -16.54 -6.97 -25.30
C ASP A 139 -16.09 -5.56 -24.90
N GLU A 140 -17.00 -4.62 -24.71
CA GLU A 140 -16.67 -3.29 -24.18
C GLU A 140 -16.81 -3.25 -22.66
N LEU A 141 -15.83 -2.64 -21.99
CA LEU A 141 -15.90 -2.39 -20.56
C LEU A 141 -17.00 -1.35 -20.28
N ASN A 142 -17.85 -1.65 -19.32
CA ASN A 142 -18.93 -0.76 -18.89
C ASN A 142 -19.16 -0.81 -17.36
N ALA A 143 -20.15 -0.06 -16.89
CA ALA A 143 -20.49 0.04 -15.48
C ALA A 143 -20.94 -1.31 -14.86
N ASP A 144 -21.59 -2.20 -15.63
CA ASP A 144 -22.03 -3.51 -15.11
C ASP A 144 -20.83 -4.36 -14.69
N HIS A 145 -19.76 -4.37 -15.51
CA HIS A 145 -18.54 -5.09 -15.18
C HIS A 145 -17.88 -4.54 -13.90
N VAL A 146 -17.89 -3.22 -13.72
CA VAL A 146 -17.31 -2.57 -12.53
C VAL A 146 -18.16 -2.85 -11.28
N VAL A 147 -19.49 -2.71 -11.37
CA VAL A 147 -20.42 -3.01 -10.28
C VAL A 147 -20.27 -4.47 -9.83
N TRP A 148 -20.16 -5.41 -10.81
CA TRP A 148 -19.95 -6.82 -10.50
C TRP A 148 -18.67 -7.05 -9.67
N ASN A 149 -17.54 -6.41 -10.06
CA ASN A 149 -16.29 -6.50 -9.32
C ASN A 149 -16.41 -5.89 -7.91
N LEU A 150 -16.95 -4.67 -7.80
CA LEU A 150 -17.13 -4.00 -6.51
C LEU A 150 -18.00 -4.81 -5.55
N THR A 151 -19.11 -5.37 -6.05
CA THR A 151 -20.01 -6.22 -5.26
C THR A 151 -19.30 -7.48 -4.80
N ARG A 152 -18.53 -8.13 -5.69
CA ARG A 152 -17.77 -9.33 -5.37
C ARG A 152 -16.66 -9.06 -4.35
N TRP A 153 -15.97 -7.92 -4.43
CA TRP A 153 -14.94 -7.56 -3.44
C TRP A 153 -15.50 -7.38 -2.03
N LEU A 154 -16.76 -6.97 -1.92
CA LEU A 154 -17.42 -6.66 -0.64
C LEU A 154 -18.35 -7.78 -0.15
N ASP A 155 -18.41 -8.91 -0.85
CA ASP A 155 -19.09 -10.12 -0.39
C ASP A 155 -18.18 -10.89 0.60
N GLU A 156 -18.62 -11.04 1.85
CA GLU A 156 -17.86 -11.76 2.89
C GLU A 156 -17.51 -13.20 2.50
N LYS A 157 -18.35 -13.85 1.66
CA LYS A 157 -18.12 -15.22 1.20
C LYS A 157 -16.90 -15.37 0.30
N VAL A 158 -16.46 -14.29 -0.32
CA VAL A 158 -15.24 -14.25 -1.14
C VAL A 158 -13.99 -14.24 -0.26
N GLY A 159 -14.08 -13.75 0.98
CA GLY A 159 -12.95 -13.62 1.90
C GLY A 159 -11.97 -12.51 1.50
N SER A 160 -12.49 -11.48 0.84
CA SER A 160 -11.68 -10.40 0.27
C SER A 160 -10.99 -9.55 1.32
N SER A 161 -9.69 -9.30 1.16
CA SER A 161 -8.94 -8.34 1.97
C SER A 161 -9.36 -6.88 1.73
N ILE A 162 -10.09 -6.61 0.63
CA ILE A 162 -10.58 -5.27 0.25
C ILE A 162 -11.69 -4.79 1.19
N ILE A 163 -12.47 -5.70 1.80
CA ILE A 163 -13.59 -5.36 2.70
C ILE A 163 -13.14 -4.36 3.77
N GLY A 164 -11.96 -4.54 4.35
CA GLY A 164 -11.42 -3.65 5.38
C GLY A 164 -11.25 -2.19 4.92
N LEU A 165 -10.97 -1.98 3.63
CA LEU A 165 -10.80 -0.63 3.05
C LEU A 165 -12.12 0.13 2.87
N PHE A 166 -13.25 -0.57 2.89
CA PHE A 166 -14.58 0.02 2.71
C PHE A 166 -15.45 -0.12 3.97
N LYS A 167 -14.88 -0.64 5.07
CA LYS A 167 -15.58 -0.78 6.36
C LYS A 167 -15.91 0.61 6.93
N GLY A 168 -17.14 0.77 7.40
CA GLY A 168 -17.67 2.07 7.84
C GLY A 168 -18.15 2.98 6.69
N PHE A 169 -17.64 2.80 5.48
CA PHE A 169 -18.10 3.53 4.29
C PHE A 169 -19.22 2.77 3.56
N LEU A 170 -18.91 1.66 2.89
CA LEU A 170 -19.90 0.85 2.17
C LEU A 170 -20.32 -0.40 2.94
N VAL A 171 -19.50 -0.86 3.88
CA VAL A 171 -19.65 -2.13 4.58
C VAL A 171 -19.83 -1.90 6.08
N VAL A 172 -20.73 -2.66 6.67
CA VAL A 172 -21.02 -2.66 8.11
C VAL A 172 -20.95 -4.07 8.66
N ASP A 173 -20.64 -4.16 9.96
CA ASP A 173 -20.75 -5.42 10.69
C ASP A 173 -22.22 -5.72 11.01
N TYR A 174 -22.55 -7.02 11.08
CA TYR A 174 -23.82 -7.49 11.60
C TYR A 174 -23.63 -8.77 12.42
N ASP A 175 -24.50 -8.98 13.41
CA ASP A 175 -24.50 -10.22 14.17
C ASP A 175 -25.08 -11.34 13.30
N THR A 176 -24.30 -12.40 13.06
CA THR A 176 -24.73 -13.56 12.26
C THR A 176 -25.73 -14.47 13.00
N GLY A 177 -25.97 -14.21 14.29
CA GLY A 177 -26.73 -15.09 15.18
C GLY A 177 -25.98 -16.35 15.59
N GLN A 178 -24.74 -16.51 15.16
CA GLN A 178 -23.85 -17.63 15.53
C GLN A 178 -22.86 -17.20 16.60
N LYS A 179 -22.30 -18.18 17.31
CA LYS A 179 -21.21 -17.95 18.26
C LYS A 179 -19.91 -18.54 17.72
N ASP A 180 -18.80 -17.87 18.02
CA ASP A 180 -17.46 -18.39 17.77
C ASP A 180 -17.08 -19.50 18.78
N ALA A 181 -15.89 -20.07 18.63
CA ALA A 181 -15.39 -21.11 19.52
C ALA A 181 -15.23 -20.64 21.00
N ALA A 182 -15.17 -19.34 21.25
CA ALA A 182 -15.10 -18.73 22.57
C ALA A 182 -16.49 -18.35 23.14
N GLY A 183 -17.57 -18.64 22.39
CA GLY A 183 -18.96 -18.34 22.81
C GLY A 183 -19.37 -16.87 22.57
N LYS A 184 -18.55 -16.05 21.92
CA LYS A 184 -18.88 -14.68 21.53
C LYS A 184 -19.73 -14.66 20.26
N ALA A 185 -20.54 -13.62 20.07
CA ALA A 185 -21.29 -13.42 18.84
C ALA A 185 -20.33 -13.37 17.65
N LYS A 186 -20.57 -14.20 16.63
CA LYS A 186 -19.83 -14.18 15.38
C LYS A 186 -20.35 -13.05 14.51
N MET A 187 -19.50 -12.07 14.26
CA MET A 187 -19.83 -10.95 13.38
C MET A 187 -19.54 -11.32 11.92
N GLY A 188 -20.46 -10.93 11.03
CA GLY A 188 -20.29 -10.94 9.59
C GLY A 188 -20.20 -9.52 9.05
N THR A 189 -19.92 -9.37 7.76
CA THR A 189 -19.89 -8.08 7.05
C THR A 189 -20.85 -8.09 5.88
N LYS A 190 -21.50 -6.95 5.61
CA LYS A 190 -22.40 -6.76 4.46
C LYS A 190 -22.41 -5.32 4.00
N LEU A 191 -22.86 -5.07 2.78
CA LEU A 191 -23.22 -3.73 2.35
C LEU A 191 -24.29 -3.16 3.29
N TYR A 192 -24.11 -1.88 3.71
CA TYR A 192 -25.07 -1.26 4.61
C TYR A 192 -26.43 -1.00 3.94
N SER A 193 -26.46 -0.92 2.59
CA SER A 193 -27.64 -0.65 1.77
C SER A 193 -27.46 -1.23 0.37
N ASP A 194 -28.58 -1.63 -0.26
CA ASP A 194 -28.60 -2.04 -1.67
C ASP A 194 -28.22 -0.90 -2.63
N LYS A 195 -28.27 0.36 -2.15
CA LYS A 195 -27.87 1.55 -2.89
C LYS A 195 -26.43 1.97 -2.60
N ALA A 196 -25.68 1.22 -1.79
CA ALA A 196 -24.28 1.52 -1.49
C ALA A 196 -23.42 1.57 -2.76
N ILE A 197 -23.71 0.68 -3.72
CA ILE A 197 -23.12 0.67 -5.07
C ILE A 197 -24.27 0.80 -6.06
N GLU A 198 -24.32 1.92 -6.77
CA GLU A 198 -25.41 2.25 -7.70
C GLU A 198 -24.87 2.39 -9.12
N LYS A 199 -25.45 1.65 -10.07
CA LYS A 199 -25.26 1.93 -11.51
C LYS A 199 -26.17 3.09 -11.88
N VAL A 200 -25.58 4.23 -12.26
CA VAL A 200 -26.32 5.43 -12.68
C VAL A 200 -26.69 5.36 -14.15
N ASP A 201 -25.71 4.98 -14.98
CA ASP A 201 -25.89 4.76 -16.43
C ASP A 201 -24.87 3.72 -16.93
N GLU A 202 -24.73 3.58 -18.25
CA GLU A 202 -23.85 2.58 -18.87
C GLU A 202 -22.37 2.74 -18.51
N TYR A 203 -21.92 3.95 -18.16
CA TYR A 203 -20.51 4.25 -17.84
C TYR A 203 -20.33 4.96 -16.50
N THR A 204 -21.39 5.12 -15.72
CA THR A 204 -21.35 5.87 -14.46
C THR A 204 -21.82 5.01 -13.30
N ILE A 205 -20.98 4.94 -12.27
CA ILE A 205 -21.24 4.26 -11.00
C ILE A 205 -21.20 5.30 -9.88
N ARG A 206 -22.05 5.14 -8.89
CA ARG A 206 -22.04 5.93 -7.67
C ARG A 206 -21.80 5.02 -6.47
N LEU A 207 -20.85 5.42 -5.63
CA LEU A 207 -20.62 4.82 -4.32
C LEU A 207 -21.24 5.76 -3.28
N ASN A 208 -22.22 5.27 -2.54
CA ASN A 208 -22.91 6.04 -1.50
C ASN A 208 -22.48 5.49 -0.14
N GLY A 209 -21.73 6.27 0.62
CA GLY A 209 -21.16 5.87 1.91
C GLY A 209 -21.95 6.40 3.11
N GLN A 210 -21.86 5.71 4.23
CA GLN A 210 -22.41 6.20 5.51
C GLN A 210 -21.55 7.29 6.13
N THR A 211 -20.22 7.14 6.04
CA THR A 211 -19.24 8.06 6.59
C THR A 211 -18.43 8.69 5.46
N ALA A 212 -17.74 9.79 5.74
CA ALA A 212 -16.77 10.35 4.82
C ALA A 212 -15.59 9.37 4.62
N GLN A 213 -15.12 9.24 3.39
CA GLN A 213 -13.89 8.50 3.09
C GLN A 213 -13.09 9.17 1.96
N LEU A 214 -11.93 9.68 2.31
CA LEU A 214 -11.04 10.38 1.39
C LEU A 214 -10.32 9.45 0.40
N ALA A 215 -9.97 8.26 0.83
CA ALA A 215 -9.03 7.36 0.18
C ALA A 215 -9.65 6.48 -0.93
N ILE A 216 -10.87 6.78 -1.39
CA ILE A 216 -11.55 5.96 -2.40
C ILE A 216 -10.69 5.76 -3.67
N PRO A 217 -10.09 6.80 -4.29
CA PRO A 217 -9.27 6.58 -5.48
C PRO A 217 -8.07 5.67 -5.23
N GLU A 218 -7.42 5.80 -4.09
CA GLU A 218 -6.27 4.98 -3.70
C GLU A 218 -6.69 3.54 -3.39
N ASN A 219 -7.83 3.34 -2.73
CA ASN A 219 -8.39 2.03 -2.43
C ASN A 219 -8.73 1.22 -3.70
N LEU A 220 -9.15 1.90 -4.78
CA LEU A 220 -9.43 1.29 -6.07
C LEU A 220 -8.17 0.84 -6.83
N PHE A 221 -6.96 1.12 -6.32
CA PHE A 221 -5.68 0.63 -6.82
C PHE A 221 -4.98 -0.34 -5.86
N HIS A 222 -5.63 -0.73 -4.79
CA HIS A 222 -5.08 -1.75 -3.89
C HIS A 222 -4.80 -3.04 -4.68
N TYR A 223 -3.67 -3.72 -4.38
CA TYR A 223 -3.17 -4.84 -5.20
C TYR A 223 -4.18 -5.96 -5.50
N PRO A 224 -5.17 -6.28 -4.63
CA PRO A 224 -6.21 -7.26 -4.96
C PRO A 224 -7.36 -6.69 -5.84
N ALA A 225 -7.42 -5.36 -6.04
CA ALA A 225 -8.54 -4.67 -6.69
C ALA A 225 -8.44 -4.63 -8.23
N VAL A 226 -7.97 -5.72 -8.86
CA VAL A 226 -7.98 -5.85 -10.34
C VAL A 226 -9.41 -6.03 -10.84
N ILE A 227 -9.71 -5.45 -12.00
CA ILE A 227 -11.01 -5.59 -12.65
C ILE A 227 -11.00 -6.83 -13.53
N LEU A 228 -11.83 -7.82 -13.14
CA LEU A 228 -12.02 -9.08 -13.86
C LEU A 228 -13.25 -9.02 -14.76
N HIS A 229 -13.20 -9.77 -15.87
CA HIS A 229 -14.38 -9.96 -16.71
C HIS A 229 -15.37 -10.93 -16.01
N PRO A 230 -16.69 -10.61 -15.94
CA PRO A 230 -17.66 -11.49 -15.27
C PRO A 230 -17.74 -12.92 -15.85
N LYS A 231 -17.47 -13.08 -17.16
CA LYS A 231 -17.44 -14.43 -17.82
C LYS A 231 -16.36 -15.34 -17.28
N ASP A 232 -15.30 -14.83 -16.65
CA ASP A 232 -14.27 -15.63 -15.99
C ASP A 232 -14.69 -16.10 -14.58
N ASN A 233 -15.92 -15.74 -14.14
CA ASN A 233 -16.48 -16.15 -12.84
C ASN A 233 -15.57 -15.82 -11.64
N GLY A 234 -14.74 -14.79 -11.77
CA GLY A 234 -13.82 -14.34 -10.72
C GLY A 234 -12.51 -15.14 -10.62
N VAL A 235 -12.24 -15.98 -11.60
CA VAL A 235 -11.00 -16.78 -11.67
C VAL A 235 -10.02 -16.14 -12.66
N LEU A 236 -8.79 -15.91 -12.21
CA LEU A 236 -7.69 -15.45 -13.07
C LEU A 236 -6.75 -16.61 -13.38
N GLY A 237 -6.41 -16.79 -14.66
CA GLY A 237 -5.50 -17.85 -15.10
C GLY A 237 -5.09 -17.71 -16.56
N VAL A 238 -4.51 -18.76 -17.10
CA VAL A 238 -4.13 -18.83 -18.53
C VAL A 238 -5.37 -18.65 -19.39
N GLY A 239 -5.33 -17.69 -20.32
CA GLY A 239 -6.42 -17.38 -21.23
C GLY A 239 -7.55 -16.53 -20.65
N SER A 240 -7.44 -16.02 -19.43
CA SER A 240 -8.40 -15.09 -18.84
C SER A 240 -8.63 -13.86 -19.71
N ILE A 241 -9.87 -13.37 -19.69
CA ILE A 241 -10.30 -12.19 -20.42
C ILE A 241 -9.83 -10.93 -19.66
N GLY A 242 -8.88 -10.21 -20.23
CA GLY A 242 -8.26 -9.06 -19.58
C GLY A 242 -8.40 -7.76 -20.37
N THR A 243 -8.25 -6.64 -19.68
CA THR A 243 -8.10 -5.29 -20.27
C THR A 243 -6.63 -4.90 -20.45
N GLY A 244 -5.70 -5.61 -19.79
CA GLY A 244 -4.28 -5.27 -19.71
C GLY A 244 -3.50 -5.41 -21.03
N ALA A 245 -2.24 -4.99 -21.00
CA ALA A 245 -1.37 -4.96 -22.17
C ALA A 245 -0.84 -6.34 -22.60
N PHE A 246 -0.96 -7.34 -21.74
CA PHE A 246 -0.48 -8.70 -21.99
C PHE A 246 -1.57 -9.74 -21.72
N THR A 247 -1.38 -10.92 -22.27
CA THR A 247 -2.18 -12.12 -22.03
C THR A 247 -1.30 -13.16 -21.36
N LEU A 248 -1.77 -13.79 -20.29
CA LEU A 248 -1.09 -14.90 -19.64
C LEU A 248 -1.23 -16.17 -20.50
N THR A 249 -0.12 -16.67 -21.03
CA THR A 249 -0.07 -17.81 -21.95
C THR A 249 0.45 -19.09 -21.32
N GLU A 250 1.23 -18.96 -20.24
CA GLU A 250 1.75 -20.08 -19.47
C GLU A 250 1.85 -19.73 -18.00
N PHE A 251 1.49 -20.66 -17.13
CA PHE A 251 1.60 -20.51 -15.68
C PHE A 251 1.95 -21.85 -15.03
N GLU A 252 3.11 -21.89 -14.36
CA GLU A 252 3.56 -23.01 -13.54
C GLU A 252 3.87 -22.50 -12.13
N LEU A 253 3.02 -22.90 -11.17
CA LEU A 253 3.19 -22.54 -9.76
C LEU A 253 4.60 -22.88 -9.24
N GLY A 254 5.27 -21.92 -8.60
CA GLY A 254 6.62 -22.09 -8.08
C GLY A 254 7.72 -22.15 -9.16
N LYS A 255 7.42 -21.83 -10.43
CA LYS A 255 8.41 -21.86 -11.50
C LYS A 255 8.37 -20.61 -12.38
N LYS A 256 7.30 -20.40 -13.12
CA LYS A 256 7.23 -19.30 -14.09
C LYS A 256 5.80 -18.88 -14.46
N ALA A 257 5.69 -17.63 -14.90
CA ALA A 257 4.53 -17.13 -15.63
C ALA A 257 5.01 -16.42 -16.91
N VAL A 258 4.39 -16.73 -18.05
CA VAL A 258 4.72 -16.15 -19.36
C VAL A 258 3.55 -15.33 -19.86
N LEU A 259 3.84 -14.07 -20.18
CA LEU A 259 2.86 -13.09 -20.64
C LEU A 259 3.28 -12.57 -22.01
N LYS A 260 2.40 -12.66 -22.99
CA LYS A 260 2.63 -12.18 -24.36
C LYS A 260 1.86 -10.89 -24.59
N ARG A 261 2.47 -9.97 -25.35
CA ARG A 261 1.83 -8.72 -25.75
C ARG A 261 0.48 -8.98 -26.39
N ARG A 262 -0.51 -8.20 -26.00
CA ARG A 262 -1.85 -8.22 -26.55
C ARG A 262 -1.99 -7.16 -27.63
N ASP A 263 -2.47 -7.55 -28.80
CA ASP A 263 -2.88 -6.58 -29.82
C ASP A 263 -4.19 -5.89 -29.42
N GLY A 264 -4.34 -4.62 -29.81
CA GLY A 264 -5.54 -3.85 -29.50
C GLY A 264 -5.69 -3.45 -28.02
N TYR A 265 -4.58 -3.35 -27.27
CA TYR A 265 -4.61 -2.75 -25.94
C TYR A 265 -5.09 -1.29 -26.03
N TRP A 266 -5.98 -0.91 -25.13
CA TRP A 266 -6.62 0.41 -25.11
C TRP A 266 -5.66 1.57 -24.77
N GLY A 267 -4.58 1.26 -24.03
CA GLY A 267 -3.52 2.19 -23.69
C GLY A 267 -2.44 2.26 -24.75
N LYS A 268 -1.26 2.75 -24.35
CA LYS A 268 -0.07 2.71 -25.22
C LYS A 268 0.35 1.25 -25.42
N ALA A 269 0.52 0.84 -26.67
CA ALA A 269 0.99 -0.51 -26.99
C ALA A 269 2.31 -0.81 -26.27
N ALA A 270 2.41 -1.96 -25.61
CA ALA A 270 3.63 -2.42 -24.99
C ALA A 270 4.72 -2.61 -26.07
N ALA A 271 5.95 -2.21 -25.77
CA ALA A 271 7.04 -2.43 -26.72
C ALA A 271 7.55 -3.87 -26.71
N LEU A 272 7.54 -4.55 -25.57
CA LEU A 272 7.97 -5.94 -25.43
C LEU A 272 6.99 -6.91 -26.09
N ASP A 273 7.51 -7.98 -26.71
CA ASP A 273 6.70 -9.09 -27.18
C ASP A 273 6.24 -9.99 -26.01
N GLU A 274 7.12 -10.11 -25.01
CA GLU A 274 6.92 -11.06 -23.91
C GLU A 274 7.55 -10.58 -22.62
N VAL A 275 6.89 -10.89 -21.51
CA VAL A 275 7.41 -10.75 -20.15
C VAL A 275 7.33 -12.11 -19.46
N GLN A 276 8.40 -12.50 -18.79
CA GLN A 276 8.44 -13.73 -18.01
C GLN A 276 8.75 -13.41 -16.54
N PHE A 277 7.97 -13.94 -15.63
CA PHE A 277 8.30 -14.01 -14.22
C PHE A 277 8.86 -15.39 -13.91
N ILE A 278 10.08 -15.42 -13.37
CA ILE A 278 10.83 -16.65 -13.10
C ILE A 278 11.02 -16.79 -11.59
N ASP A 279 10.53 -17.88 -11.02
CA ASP A 279 10.73 -18.20 -9.62
C ASP A 279 12.08 -18.92 -9.43
N ASN A 280 13.02 -18.26 -8.79
CA ASN A 280 14.33 -18.82 -8.47
C ASN A 280 14.38 -19.45 -7.06
N GLY A 281 13.22 -19.65 -6.41
CA GLY A 281 13.11 -20.21 -5.06
C GLY A 281 13.40 -19.19 -3.96
N ASP A 282 13.57 -19.70 -2.74
CA ASP A 282 13.72 -18.89 -1.53
C ASP A 282 15.17 -18.45 -1.24
N ASP A 283 16.15 -19.07 -1.94
CA ASP A 283 17.56 -18.72 -1.75
C ASP A 283 17.89 -17.38 -2.44
N PRO A 284 18.21 -16.31 -1.70
CA PRO A 284 18.60 -15.03 -2.27
C PRO A 284 19.79 -15.13 -3.24
N ALA A 285 20.69 -16.10 -3.06
CA ALA A 285 21.85 -16.29 -3.91
C ALA A 285 21.46 -16.81 -5.31
N ALA A 286 20.38 -17.59 -5.43
CA ALA A 286 19.90 -18.13 -6.70
C ALA A 286 19.44 -16.99 -7.64
N ALA A 287 18.68 -16.02 -7.13
CA ALA A 287 18.24 -14.86 -7.92
C ALA A 287 19.42 -13.99 -8.37
N ILE A 288 20.44 -13.79 -7.52
CA ILE A 288 21.67 -13.07 -7.87
C ILE A 288 22.46 -13.83 -8.96
N ALA A 289 22.59 -15.15 -8.86
CA ALA A 289 23.25 -15.97 -9.87
C ALA A 289 22.52 -15.93 -11.22
N ALA A 290 21.19 -16.00 -11.21
CA ALA A 290 20.36 -15.88 -12.41
C ALA A 290 20.51 -14.52 -13.09
N LEU A 291 20.58 -13.42 -12.32
CA LEU A 291 20.81 -12.07 -12.85
C LEU A 291 22.24 -11.92 -13.39
N ALA A 292 23.24 -12.42 -12.67
CA ALA A 292 24.65 -12.34 -13.09
C ALA A 292 24.94 -13.16 -14.36
N SER A 293 24.28 -14.30 -14.54
CA SER A 293 24.40 -15.15 -15.73
C SER A 293 23.55 -14.69 -16.93
N GLY A 294 22.64 -13.71 -16.72
CA GLY A 294 21.70 -13.25 -17.76
C GLY A 294 20.50 -14.18 -18.00
N GLN A 295 20.25 -15.12 -17.10
CA GLN A 295 19.01 -15.93 -17.12
C GLN A 295 17.77 -15.08 -16.86
N VAL A 296 17.92 -14.05 -16.01
CA VAL A 296 16.93 -13.00 -15.81
C VAL A 296 17.53 -11.64 -16.11
N ASP A 297 16.70 -10.64 -16.45
CA ASP A 297 17.09 -9.29 -16.79
C ASP A 297 16.94 -8.33 -15.61
N GLY A 298 16.24 -8.77 -14.55
CA GLY A 298 16.05 -8.01 -13.34
C GLY A 298 15.38 -8.84 -12.24
N MET A 299 15.15 -8.19 -11.11
CA MET A 299 14.45 -8.76 -9.97
C MET A 299 13.26 -7.86 -9.62
N MET A 300 12.21 -8.38 -9.00
CA MET A 300 11.09 -7.55 -8.52
C MET A 300 11.55 -6.66 -7.36
N GLU A 301 12.19 -7.25 -6.38
CA GLU A 301 12.76 -6.59 -5.22
C GLU A 301 13.98 -7.39 -4.75
N ALA A 302 14.97 -6.71 -4.20
CA ALA A 302 16.15 -7.35 -3.62
C ALA A 302 16.19 -7.16 -2.10
N SER A 303 16.75 -8.15 -1.38
CA SER A 303 17.01 -8.06 0.04
C SER A 303 18.29 -7.30 0.37
N THR A 304 18.45 -6.87 1.61
CA THR A 304 19.66 -6.18 2.09
C THR A 304 20.91 -7.06 1.97
N SER A 305 20.77 -8.36 2.16
CA SER A 305 21.87 -9.33 1.97
C SER A 305 22.39 -9.41 0.52
N GLN A 306 21.53 -9.09 -0.45
CA GLN A 306 21.87 -9.10 -1.89
C GLN A 306 22.52 -7.79 -2.37
N TYR A 307 22.42 -6.68 -1.62
CA TYR A 307 22.80 -5.35 -2.07
C TYR A 307 24.26 -5.25 -2.54
N ALA A 308 25.18 -5.77 -1.73
CA ALA A 308 26.62 -5.75 -2.06
C ALA A 308 26.98 -6.62 -3.29
N ALA A 309 26.25 -7.69 -3.52
CA ALA A 309 26.41 -8.53 -4.72
C ALA A 309 25.89 -7.82 -5.97
N LEU A 310 24.72 -7.17 -5.89
CA LEU A 310 24.14 -6.40 -7.00
C LEU A 310 25.08 -5.30 -7.50
N GLN A 311 25.79 -4.61 -6.60
CA GLN A 311 26.75 -3.56 -6.96
C GLN A 311 27.91 -4.06 -7.83
N LYS A 312 28.21 -5.37 -7.79
CA LYS A 312 29.32 -6.00 -8.50
C LYS A 312 28.92 -6.62 -9.84
N ILE A 313 27.63 -6.73 -10.15
CA ILE A 313 27.18 -7.34 -11.41
C ILE A 313 27.31 -6.32 -12.55
N PRO A 314 28.12 -6.62 -13.59
CA PRO A 314 28.25 -5.73 -14.74
C PRO A 314 26.90 -5.51 -15.44
N ASN A 315 26.68 -4.29 -15.92
CA ASN A 315 25.47 -3.91 -16.66
C ASN A 315 24.15 -3.97 -15.86
N VAL A 316 24.21 -4.13 -14.55
CA VAL A 316 23.06 -3.98 -13.66
C VAL A 316 23.08 -2.59 -13.03
N VAL A 317 21.92 -1.94 -13.00
CA VAL A 317 21.67 -0.68 -12.31
C VAL A 317 20.78 -0.97 -11.10
N ILE A 318 21.14 -0.42 -9.96
CA ILE A 318 20.29 -0.50 -8.77
C ILE A 318 19.29 0.65 -8.84
N HIS A 319 18.01 0.30 -8.88
CA HIS A 319 16.90 1.24 -8.76
C HIS A 319 16.38 1.19 -7.33
N GLN A 320 16.17 2.36 -6.71
CA GLN A 320 15.78 2.49 -5.32
C GLN A 320 14.74 3.59 -5.14
N VAL A 321 13.82 3.41 -4.19
CA VAL A 321 12.87 4.44 -3.75
C VAL A 321 12.62 4.32 -2.26
N THR A 322 12.60 5.46 -1.55
CA THR A 322 12.15 5.52 -0.14
C THR A 322 10.63 5.41 -0.09
N THR A 323 10.11 4.65 0.87
CA THR A 323 8.69 4.27 0.90
C THR A 323 8.05 4.56 2.24
N GLY A 324 6.73 4.37 2.34
CA GLY A 324 6.01 4.23 3.60
C GLY A 324 5.99 2.79 4.14
N GLN A 325 6.87 1.91 3.64
CA GLN A 325 7.03 0.57 4.21
C GLN A 325 7.84 0.64 5.50
N THR A 326 7.39 -0.09 6.51
CA THR A 326 8.01 -0.09 7.83
C THR A 326 7.83 -1.43 8.53
N GLY A 327 8.56 -1.64 9.59
CA GLY A 327 8.27 -2.70 10.56
C GLY A 327 7.94 -2.09 11.91
N VAL A 328 6.98 -2.67 12.58
CA VAL A 328 6.53 -2.24 13.89
C VAL A 328 6.64 -3.37 14.91
N ALA A 329 7.34 -3.13 16.01
CA ALA A 329 7.17 -3.96 17.19
C ALA A 329 5.90 -3.48 17.90
N ARG A 330 4.80 -4.18 17.64
CA ARG A 330 3.48 -3.83 18.20
C ARG A 330 3.28 -4.50 19.55
N MET A 331 2.73 -3.77 20.48
CA MET A 331 2.39 -4.19 21.85
C MET A 331 0.87 -4.30 21.95
N GLN A 332 0.33 -5.44 22.37
CA GLN A 332 -1.10 -5.59 22.58
C GLN A 332 -1.54 -4.87 23.87
N GLU A 333 -2.35 -3.84 23.70
CA GLU A 333 -2.78 -2.96 24.79
C GLU A 333 -3.68 -3.68 25.82
N ASP A 334 -4.40 -4.71 25.42
CA ASP A 334 -5.24 -5.53 26.30
C ASP A 334 -4.46 -6.50 27.19
N LYS A 335 -3.17 -6.63 26.98
CA LYS A 335 -2.28 -7.46 27.83
C LYS A 335 -1.71 -6.63 28.97
N GLU A 336 -1.76 -7.21 30.18
CA GLU A 336 -1.41 -6.52 31.43
C GLU A 336 -0.05 -5.81 31.37
N ILE A 337 0.95 -6.43 30.71
CA ILE A 337 2.30 -5.87 30.60
C ILE A 337 2.38 -4.61 29.75
N PHE A 338 1.50 -4.46 28.74
CA PHE A 338 1.51 -3.33 27.80
C PHE A 338 0.31 -2.39 27.93
N LYS A 339 -0.56 -2.63 28.92
CA LYS A 339 -1.72 -1.79 29.19
C LYS A 339 -1.35 -0.37 29.58
N ASP A 340 -0.29 -0.20 30.37
CA ASP A 340 0.18 1.10 30.81
C ASP A 340 0.93 1.84 29.68
N PRO A 341 0.47 3.03 29.23
CA PRO A 341 1.11 3.79 28.15
C PRO A 341 2.55 4.21 28.51
N ARG A 342 2.89 4.34 29.79
CA ARG A 342 4.26 4.67 30.22
C ARG A 342 5.25 3.55 29.89
N ILE A 343 4.84 2.29 29.98
CA ILE A 343 5.65 1.14 29.56
C ILE A 343 5.86 1.19 28.05
N ARG A 344 4.79 1.41 27.26
CA ARG A 344 4.91 1.51 25.81
C ARG A 344 5.80 2.68 25.37
N LYS A 345 5.70 3.82 26.06
CA LYS A 345 6.55 5.00 25.80
C LYS A 345 8.02 4.72 26.17
N ALA A 346 8.28 4.04 27.30
CA ALA A 346 9.62 3.62 27.69
C ALA A 346 10.27 2.71 26.65
N MET A 347 9.51 1.76 26.09
CA MET A 347 9.96 0.88 25.02
C MET A 347 10.37 1.67 23.76
N ARG A 348 9.63 2.74 23.39
CA ARG A 348 10.00 3.64 22.27
C ARG A 348 11.26 4.44 22.56
N LEU A 349 11.33 5.09 23.74
CA LEU A 349 12.46 5.93 24.15
C LEU A 349 13.77 5.15 24.27
N ALA A 350 13.73 3.85 24.44
CA ALA A 350 14.92 3.00 24.48
C ALA A 350 15.58 2.81 23.11
N ILE A 351 14.91 3.17 21.99
CA ILE A 351 15.37 2.84 20.64
C ILE A 351 16.08 4.01 19.97
N ASP A 352 17.27 3.75 19.45
CA ASP A 352 17.95 4.60 18.48
C ASP A 352 17.55 4.17 17.07
N CYS A 353 16.55 4.85 16.49
CA CYS A 353 16.00 4.54 15.17
C CYS A 353 17.04 4.65 14.05
N ARG A 354 18.00 5.59 14.13
CA ARG A 354 19.07 5.73 13.12
C ARG A 354 19.99 4.52 13.14
N LYS A 355 20.31 4.04 14.33
CA LYS A 355 21.17 2.86 14.49
C LYS A 355 20.47 1.59 14.03
N VAL A 356 19.17 1.42 14.31
CA VAL A 356 18.40 0.29 13.78
C VAL A 356 18.36 0.31 12.26
N LEU A 357 18.08 1.47 11.63
CA LEU A 357 18.11 1.63 10.18
C LEU A 357 19.46 1.25 9.57
N GLN A 358 20.56 1.70 10.21
CA GLN A 358 21.91 1.39 9.73
C GLN A 358 22.22 -0.11 9.80
N ILE A 359 21.83 -0.77 10.88
CA ILE A 359 22.12 -2.19 11.12
C ILE A 359 21.21 -3.09 10.27
N ALA A 360 19.90 -2.83 10.29
CA ALA A 360 18.90 -3.70 9.67
C ALA A 360 18.70 -3.45 8.17
N HIS A 361 18.97 -2.21 7.72
CA HIS A 361 18.65 -1.83 6.34
C HIS A 361 19.75 -1.00 5.65
N LEU A 362 21.00 -1.18 6.08
CA LEU A 362 22.21 -0.54 5.50
C LEU A 362 22.14 1.00 5.43
N GLY A 363 21.29 1.64 6.25
CA GLY A 363 21.01 3.07 6.16
C GLY A 363 20.10 3.47 4.98
N LEU A 364 19.59 2.50 4.21
CA LEU A 364 18.74 2.76 3.04
C LEU A 364 17.29 3.00 3.48
N GLY A 365 16.86 4.25 3.44
CA GLY A 365 15.54 4.70 3.88
C GLY A 365 15.60 5.92 4.79
N ALA A 366 14.76 5.96 5.80
CA ALA A 366 14.74 7.03 6.81
C ALA A 366 14.48 6.46 8.22
N PRO A 367 15.02 7.07 9.29
CA PRO A 367 14.60 6.72 10.65
C PRO A 367 13.13 7.10 10.83
N ALA A 368 12.36 6.25 11.51
CA ALA A 368 10.94 6.48 11.76
C ALA A 368 10.70 7.16 13.12
N GLU A 369 9.46 7.56 13.35
CA GLU A 369 9.07 8.48 14.42
C GLU A 369 7.96 7.89 15.32
N HIS A 370 7.74 6.57 15.25
CA HIS A 370 6.79 5.81 16.10
C HIS A 370 5.30 6.17 15.95
N HIS A 371 4.90 6.77 14.82
CA HIS A 371 3.50 7.15 14.60
C HIS A 371 2.88 6.59 13.30
N HIS A 372 3.63 5.82 12.51
CA HIS A 372 3.21 5.12 11.30
C HIS A 372 2.71 6.02 10.15
N VAL A 373 3.07 7.31 10.16
CA VAL A 373 2.83 8.25 9.06
C VAL A 373 4.16 8.64 8.45
N ALA A 374 4.39 8.24 7.19
CA ALA A 374 5.68 8.41 6.53
C ALA A 374 5.84 9.81 5.91
N PRO A 375 7.08 10.33 5.80
CA PRO A 375 7.34 11.59 5.10
C PRO A 375 6.92 11.61 3.62
N VAL A 376 6.67 10.44 3.01
CA VAL A 376 6.15 10.33 1.64
C VAL A 376 4.64 10.54 1.57
N HIS A 377 3.92 10.49 2.69
CA HIS A 377 2.49 10.77 2.74
C HIS A 377 2.22 12.28 2.64
N PRO A 378 1.23 12.71 1.86
CA PRO A 378 0.95 14.14 1.66
C PRO A 378 0.53 14.84 2.94
N GLU A 379 -0.14 14.14 3.84
CA GLU A 379 -0.64 14.66 5.12
C GLU A 379 0.34 14.50 6.29
N TYR A 380 1.56 14.01 6.06
CA TYR A 380 2.60 13.92 7.09
C TYR A 380 2.86 15.29 7.72
N TYR A 381 2.87 15.34 9.05
CA TYR A 381 3.30 16.49 9.83
C TYR A 381 4.68 16.23 10.42
N LYS A 382 5.62 17.12 10.20
CA LYS A 382 6.98 16.95 10.72
C LYS A 382 7.03 17.32 12.20
N LEU A 383 6.97 16.32 13.06
CA LEU A 383 7.20 16.47 14.49
C LEU A 383 8.70 16.59 14.83
N SER A 384 8.99 16.94 16.09
CA SER A 384 10.34 16.80 16.62
C SER A 384 10.71 15.34 16.70
N PHE A 385 11.86 14.96 16.11
CA PHE A 385 12.31 13.59 16.10
C PHE A 385 12.58 13.07 17.53
N MET A 386 11.92 11.96 17.91
CA MET A 386 12.11 11.31 19.20
C MET A 386 13.51 10.71 19.28
N GLN A 387 14.37 11.29 20.11
CA GLN A 387 15.72 10.77 20.37
C GLN A 387 15.66 9.65 21.40
N GLN A 388 16.60 8.69 21.30
CA GLN A 388 16.81 7.73 22.37
C GLN A 388 17.06 8.44 23.69
N ASN A 389 16.34 8.03 24.75
CA ASN A 389 16.48 8.58 26.09
C ASN A 389 16.33 7.49 27.15
N ILE A 390 17.45 6.84 27.46
CA ILE A 390 17.50 5.71 28.42
C ILE A 390 17.13 6.15 29.84
N ALA A 391 17.51 7.37 30.24
CA ALA A 391 17.20 7.86 31.59
C ALA A 391 15.70 8.06 31.79
N GLU A 392 15.02 8.72 30.83
CA GLU A 392 13.57 8.91 30.89
C GLU A 392 12.81 7.59 30.73
N ALA A 393 13.29 6.67 29.89
CA ALA A 393 12.70 5.34 29.74
C ALA A 393 12.72 4.56 31.08
N LYS A 394 13.84 4.57 31.80
CA LYS A 394 13.95 3.94 33.14
C LYS A 394 13.02 4.60 34.17
N LYS A 395 12.94 5.92 34.14
CA LYS A 395 12.04 6.68 35.02
C LYS A 395 10.58 6.27 34.79
N LEU A 396 10.13 6.24 33.54
CA LEU A 396 8.77 5.82 33.17
C LEU A 396 8.46 4.37 33.60
N LEU A 397 9.42 3.44 33.45
CA LEU A 397 9.28 2.09 33.95
C LEU A 397 9.13 2.05 35.47
N ALA A 398 9.94 2.81 36.21
CA ALA A 398 9.84 2.89 37.66
C ALA A 398 8.47 3.45 38.11
N GLU A 399 8.00 4.53 37.46
CA GLU A 399 6.67 5.12 37.71
C GLU A 399 5.52 4.17 37.37
N ALA A 400 5.73 3.24 36.43
CA ALA A 400 4.79 2.17 36.07
C ALA A 400 4.95 0.91 36.95
N GLY A 401 5.74 0.99 38.06
CA GLY A 401 5.94 -0.13 38.99
C GLY A 401 6.92 -1.20 38.49
N LYS A 402 7.78 -0.88 37.52
CA LYS A 402 8.79 -1.78 36.95
C LYS A 402 10.20 -1.19 37.05
N PRO A 403 10.71 -0.81 38.25
CA PRO A 403 12.00 -0.11 38.39
C PRO A 403 13.19 -0.94 37.89
N ASP A 404 13.10 -2.27 37.95
CA ASP A 404 14.15 -3.20 37.51
C ASP A 404 13.88 -3.71 36.06
N GLY A 405 12.84 -3.19 35.38
CA GLY A 405 12.40 -3.68 34.09
C GLY A 405 11.49 -4.90 34.20
N PHE A 406 11.46 -5.72 33.15
CA PHE A 406 10.63 -6.94 33.05
C PHE A 406 11.13 -7.87 31.95
N ASP A 407 10.65 -9.12 31.99
CA ASP A 407 10.91 -10.13 30.98
C ASP A 407 9.69 -10.26 30.05
N CYS A 408 9.91 -10.41 28.74
CA CYS A 408 8.86 -10.70 27.75
C CYS A 408 9.45 -11.44 26.54
N GLU A 409 8.58 -11.82 25.61
CA GLU A 409 8.98 -12.46 24.35
C GLU A 409 8.52 -11.62 23.16
N ILE A 410 9.31 -11.60 22.08
CA ILE A 410 8.93 -11.00 20.80
C ILE A 410 8.96 -12.05 19.70
N PHE A 411 7.94 -12.04 18.88
CA PHE A 411 7.82 -12.91 17.70
C PHE A 411 8.07 -12.12 16.42
N CYS A 412 8.89 -12.65 15.52
CA CYS A 412 9.17 -12.04 14.23
C CYS A 412 9.41 -13.09 13.15
N LYS A 413 9.33 -12.67 11.90
CA LYS A 413 9.61 -13.55 10.76
C LYS A 413 11.11 -13.67 10.51
N LYS A 414 11.49 -14.84 10.02
CA LYS A 414 12.84 -15.09 9.50
C LYS A 414 13.07 -14.37 8.16
N ASP A 415 12.08 -14.34 7.33
CA ASP A 415 12.13 -13.78 5.97
C ASP A 415 11.04 -12.70 5.80
N PRO A 416 11.42 -11.51 5.30
CA PRO A 416 12.77 -11.08 4.92
C PRO A 416 13.70 -10.85 6.13
N ASP A 417 14.99 -11.08 5.93
CA ASP A 417 16.05 -11.11 6.95
C ASP A 417 16.17 -9.82 7.78
N TRP A 418 15.92 -8.66 7.19
CA TRP A 418 15.99 -7.36 7.85
C TRP A 418 15.06 -7.25 9.08
N GLU A 419 13.93 -7.99 9.11
CA GLU A 419 13.00 -7.98 10.25
C GLU A 419 13.68 -8.56 11.51
N ALA A 420 14.25 -9.74 11.40
CA ALA A 420 14.95 -10.38 12.51
C ALA A 420 16.18 -9.56 12.96
N ILE A 421 16.89 -8.93 12.02
CA ILE A 421 18.03 -8.06 12.32
C ILE A 421 17.57 -6.80 13.07
N ALA A 422 16.47 -6.17 12.66
CA ALA A 422 15.89 -5.01 13.33
C ALA A 422 15.47 -5.36 14.76
N VAL A 423 14.75 -6.49 14.94
CA VAL A 423 14.32 -6.97 16.26
C VAL A 423 15.53 -7.24 17.16
N GLY A 424 16.56 -7.95 16.68
CA GLY A 424 17.76 -8.22 17.45
C GLY A 424 18.49 -6.94 17.90
N SER A 425 18.50 -5.90 17.05
CA SER A 425 19.02 -4.59 17.38
C SER A 425 18.21 -3.92 18.50
N MET A 426 16.87 -3.94 18.41
CA MET A 426 15.97 -3.38 19.42
C MET A 426 16.06 -4.14 20.76
N VAL A 427 16.12 -5.46 20.74
CA VAL A 427 16.31 -6.30 21.94
C VAL A 427 17.56 -5.90 22.72
N ASN A 428 18.67 -5.65 22.03
CA ASN A 428 19.91 -5.17 22.68
C ASN A 428 19.76 -3.76 23.28
N MET A 429 18.91 -2.91 22.70
CA MET A 429 18.64 -1.57 23.25
C MET A 429 17.71 -1.64 24.46
N TRP A 430 16.67 -2.47 24.45
CA TRP A 430 15.76 -2.67 25.59
C TRP A 430 16.46 -3.21 26.84
N LYS A 431 17.51 -4.03 26.70
CA LYS A 431 18.33 -4.47 27.84
C LYS A 431 18.91 -3.30 28.65
N GLN A 432 19.18 -2.15 28.02
CA GLN A 432 19.71 -0.98 28.69
C GLN A 432 18.74 -0.36 29.72
N ILE A 433 17.44 -0.64 29.55
CA ILE A 433 16.38 -0.20 30.48
C ILE A 433 15.86 -1.33 31.38
N GLY A 434 16.56 -2.48 31.44
CA GLY A 434 16.17 -3.63 32.24
C GLY A 434 15.11 -4.54 31.61
N VAL A 435 14.68 -4.27 30.36
CA VAL A 435 13.70 -5.12 29.66
C VAL A 435 14.44 -6.24 28.93
N ASN A 436 14.25 -7.47 29.40
CA ASN A 436 14.84 -8.66 28.79
C ASN A 436 13.85 -9.31 27.83
N VAL A 437 14.12 -9.19 26.55
CA VAL A 437 13.23 -9.71 25.50
C VAL A 437 13.81 -10.98 24.89
N LYS A 438 13.12 -12.09 25.02
CA LYS A 438 13.44 -13.33 24.31
C LYS A 438 12.91 -13.24 22.88
N MET A 439 13.76 -13.46 21.90
CA MET A 439 13.43 -13.37 20.49
C MET A 439 13.04 -14.75 19.93
N ASN A 440 11.85 -14.86 19.35
CA ASN A 440 11.34 -16.04 18.66
C ASN A 440 11.26 -15.75 17.17
N VAL A 441 12.18 -16.31 16.39
CA VAL A 441 12.24 -16.13 14.93
C VAL A 441 11.58 -17.32 14.26
N LEU A 442 10.50 -17.06 13.53
CA LEU A 442 9.66 -18.08 12.91
C LEU A 442 9.75 -18.04 11.38
N PRO A 443 9.60 -19.18 10.70
CA PRO A 443 9.28 -19.18 9.28
C PRO A 443 8.02 -18.33 9.00
N SER A 444 7.98 -17.61 7.87
CA SER A 444 6.89 -16.69 7.57
C SER A 444 5.51 -17.34 7.64
N ALA A 445 5.35 -18.57 7.16
CA ALA A 445 4.08 -19.28 7.23
C ALA A 445 3.58 -19.54 8.66
N GLN A 446 4.50 -19.85 9.59
CA GLN A 446 4.15 -20.07 11.00
C GLN A 446 3.90 -18.77 11.75
N TYR A 447 4.57 -17.67 11.38
CA TYR A 447 4.41 -16.37 12.03
C TYR A 447 2.95 -15.89 12.00
N TRP A 448 2.20 -16.14 10.95
CA TRP A 448 0.83 -15.67 10.80
C TRP A 448 -0.14 -16.28 11.81
N ASP A 449 0.18 -17.48 12.37
CA ASP A 449 -0.58 -18.07 13.48
C ASP A 449 -0.36 -17.31 14.81
N HIS A 450 0.75 -16.57 14.93
CA HIS A 450 1.12 -15.78 16.09
C HIS A 450 0.76 -14.28 15.96
N TRP A 451 0.51 -13.81 14.74
CA TRP A 451 0.36 -12.40 14.42
C TRP A 451 -0.65 -11.66 15.30
N MET A 452 -1.84 -12.21 15.51
CA MET A 452 -2.92 -11.54 16.26
C MET A 452 -3.00 -11.94 17.74
N VAL A 453 -2.14 -12.83 18.22
CA VAL A 453 -2.31 -13.44 19.56
C VAL A 453 -1.18 -13.12 20.54
N GLU A 454 0.02 -12.91 20.06
CA GLU A 454 1.18 -12.68 20.92
C GLU A 454 1.17 -11.27 21.52
N PRO A 455 1.57 -11.08 22.79
CA PRO A 455 1.61 -9.76 23.43
C PRO A 455 2.54 -8.75 22.73
N LEU A 456 3.65 -9.22 22.16
CA LEU A 456 4.64 -8.43 21.44
C LEU A 456 5.10 -9.20 20.20
N ALA A 457 4.93 -8.61 19.03
CA ALA A 457 5.43 -9.17 17.79
C ALA A 457 5.86 -8.07 16.83
N PHE A 458 6.68 -8.42 15.84
CA PHE A 458 7.19 -7.49 14.84
C PHE A 458 6.58 -7.79 13.48
N THR A 459 5.84 -6.83 12.94
CA THR A 459 5.12 -6.96 11.66
C THR A 459 5.61 -5.94 10.65
N ASN A 460 5.85 -6.39 9.44
CA ASN A 460 6.13 -5.53 8.28
C ASN A 460 4.81 -5.05 7.66
N TRP A 461 4.68 -3.74 7.49
CA TRP A 461 3.57 -3.07 6.82
C TRP A 461 4.00 -2.55 5.46
N THR A 462 3.22 -2.86 4.44
CA THR A 462 3.47 -2.43 3.06
C THR A 462 3.13 -0.94 2.88
N HIS A 463 3.72 -0.33 1.87
CA HIS A 463 3.45 1.07 1.51
C HIS A 463 1.95 1.29 1.21
N ARG A 464 1.42 2.39 1.73
CA ARG A 464 0.13 2.97 1.35
C ARG A 464 0.37 4.39 0.83
N PRO A 465 -0.43 4.88 -0.14
CA PRO A 465 -0.27 6.24 -0.65
C PRO A 465 -0.60 7.35 0.35
N LEU A 466 -1.46 7.07 1.32
CA LEU A 466 -1.90 8.01 2.37
C LEU A 466 -1.65 7.43 3.76
N GLY A 467 -1.31 8.30 4.71
CA GLY A 467 -1.13 7.93 6.11
C GLY A 467 -2.43 7.49 6.77
N VAL A 468 -3.56 8.14 6.47
CA VAL A 468 -4.87 7.74 6.97
C VAL A 468 -5.21 6.30 6.60
N MET A 469 -4.85 5.81 5.41
CA MET A 469 -5.13 4.44 4.98
C MET A 469 -4.48 3.39 5.88
N VAL A 470 -3.23 3.60 6.29
CA VAL A 470 -2.55 2.65 7.17
C VAL A 470 -3.07 2.75 8.60
N LEU A 471 -3.36 3.97 9.06
CA LEU A 471 -3.86 4.18 10.42
C LEU A 471 -5.25 3.56 10.60
N ASP A 472 -6.14 3.70 9.62
CA ASP A 472 -7.47 3.09 9.62
C ASP A 472 -7.41 1.55 9.64
N LEU A 473 -6.49 0.97 8.88
CA LEU A 473 -6.33 -0.48 8.82
C LEU A 473 -5.70 -1.06 10.09
N ALA A 474 -4.75 -0.33 10.70
CA ALA A 474 -3.90 -0.87 11.75
C ALA A 474 -4.33 -0.50 13.18
N TYR A 475 -5.00 0.67 13.37
CA TYR A 475 -5.19 1.23 14.72
C TYR A 475 -6.61 1.70 15.04
N ARG A 476 -7.51 1.82 14.06
CA ARG A 476 -8.92 2.11 14.34
C ARG A 476 -9.52 0.98 15.19
N THR A 477 -10.26 1.34 16.21
CA THR A 477 -10.85 0.36 17.13
C THR A 477 -11.69 -0.69 16.39
N GLY A 478 -11.43 -1.96 16.66
CA GLY A 478 -12.20 -3.10 16.16
C GLY A 478 -12.01 -3.46 14.70
N VAL A 479 -11.05 -2.87 13.99
CA VAL A 479 -10.73 -3.31 12.61
C VAL A 479 -9.96 -4.63 12.62
N PRO A 480 -10.13 -5.48 11.57
CA PRO A 480 -9.55 -6.82 11.55
C PRO A 480 -8.02 -6.88 11.66
N TRP A 481 -7.31 -5.86 11.18
CA TRP A 481 -5.84 -5.81 11.20
C TRP A 481 -5.25 -4.98 12.33
N ASN A 482 -6.08 -4.61 13.32
CA ASN A 482 -5.59 -3.99 14.54
C ASN A 482 -4.91 -5.04 15.44
N GLU A 483 -3.72 -5.44 15.05
CA GLU A 483 -2.89 -6.45 15.71
C GLU A 483 -2.44 -6.05 17.13
N SER A 484 -2.49 -4.76 17.44
CA SER A 484 -2.17 -4.20 18.76
C SER A 484 -3.35 -4.19 19.74
N HIS A 485 -4.55 -4.52 19.28
CA HIS A 485 -5.80 -4.39 20.03
C HIS A 485 -6.00 -2.98 20.62
N TYR A 486 -5.34 -1.98 20.00
CA TYR A 486 -5.39 -0.59 20.44
C TYR A 486 -6.82 -0.05 20.33
N SER A 487 -7.30 0.56 21.41
CA SER A 487 -8.65 1.11 21.46
C SER A 487 -8.61 2.48 22.13
N ASN A 488 -8.62 3.53 21.31
CA ASN A 488 -8.55 4.90 21.79
C ASN A 488 -9.59 5.77 21.08
N PRO A 489 -10.69 6.16 21.77
CA PRO A 489 -11.74 6.98 21.17
C PRO A 489 -11.23 8.31 20.58
N LYS A 490 -10.19 8.92 21.19
CA LYS A 490 -9.60 10.13 20.67
C LYS A 490 -8.93 9.90 19.32
N LEU A 491 -8.25 8.75 19.13
CA LEU A 491 -7.68 8.38 17.84
C LEU A 491 -8.79 8.14 16.80
N ASP A 492 -9.83 7.42 17.16
CA ASP A 492 -10.96 7.14 16.26
C ASP A 492 -11.65 8.42 15.78
N ASP A 493 -11.86 9.41 16.68
CA ASP A 493 -12.41 10.72 16.34
C ASP A 493 -11.48 11.51 15.42
N LEU A 494 -10.17 11.50 15.70
CA LEU A 494 -9.18 12.19 14.86
C LEU A 494 -9.07 11.55 13.47
N LEU A 495 -9.10 10.23 13.37
CA LEU A 495 -9.10 9.52 12.08
C LEU A 495 -10.36 9.85 11.27
N THR A 496 -11.53 9.84 11.93
CA THR A 496 -12.80 10.23 11.29
C THR A 496 -12.74 11.68 10.77
N LYS A 497 -12.12 12.60 11.52
CA LYS A 497 -11.92 13.98 11.10
C LYS A 497 -10.92 14.09 9.94
N ALA A 498 -9.85 13.30 9.95
CA ALA A 498 -8.86 13.26 8.87
C ALA A 498 -9.48 12.78 7.56
N ASP A 499 -10.27 11.69 7.61
CA ASP A 499 -11.01 11.12 6.47
C ASP A 499 -12.02 12.10 5.88
N ALA A 500 -12.61 12.96 6.71
CA ALA A 500 -13.55 13.99 6.27
C ALA A 500 -12.89 15.30 5.83
N THR A 501 -11.56 15.40 5.85
CA THR A 501 -10.83 16.63 5.55
C THR A 501 -10.13 16.55 4.19
N LEU A 502 -10.73 17.11 3.15
CA LEU A 502 -10.20 17.12 1.79
C LEU A 502 -8.96 18.03 1.66
N ASP A 503 -8.98 19.22 2.28
CA ASP A 503 -7.85 20.15 2.27
C ASP A 503 -6.64 19.56 2.99
N VAL A 504 -5.54 19.36 2.25
CA VAL A 504 -4.35 18.68 2.75
C VAL A 504 -3.67 19.42 3.89
N GLU A 505 -3.67 20.77 3.88
CA GLU A 505 -3.05 21.56 4.95
C GLU A 505 -3.85 21.46 6.25
N LYS A 506 -5.19 21.50 6.15
CA LYS A 506 -6.06 21.27 7.30
C LYS A 506 -5.91 19.85 7.82
N ARG A 507 -5.81 18.86 6.91
CA ARG A 507 -5.59 17.47 7.27
C ARG A 507 -4.25 17.26 7.96
N ARG A 508 -3.16 17.95 7.55
CA ARG A 508 -1.86 17.92 8.24
C ARG A 508 -1.98 18.37 9.71
N GLN A 509 -2.85 19.33 10.02
CA GLN A 509 -3.07 19.72 11.42
C GLN A 509 -3.78 18.63 12.23
N VAL A 510 -4.72 17.91 11.63
CA VAL A 510 -5.34 16.74 12.26
C VAL A 510 -4.33 15.61 12.43
N MET A 511 -3.52 15.36 11.39
CA MET A 511 -2.47 14.34 11.45
C MET A 511 -1.41 14.65 12.51
N LYS A 512 -1.07 15.92 12.72
CA LYS A 512 -0.21 16.36 13.83
C LYS A 512 -0.73 15.81 15.17
N ASP A 513 -2.02 16.02 15.46
CA ASP A 513 -2.63 15.56 16.71
C ASP A 513 -2.61 14.02 16.81
N ILE A 514 -2.79 13.30 15.68
CA ILE A 514 -2.68 11.84 15.60
C ILE A 514 -1.23 11.39 15.84
N GLU A 515 -0.28 11.99 15.16
CA GLU A 515 1.14 11.64 15.25
C GLU A 515 1.69 11.88 16.67
N GLU A 516 1.32 13.01 17.31
CA GLU A 516 1.64 13.31 18.71
C GLU A 516 1.02 12.25 19.66
N LEU A 517 -0.27 11.91 19.47
CA LEU A 517 -0.95 10.91 20.27
C LEU A 517 -0.27 9.53 20.15
N MET A 518 0.08 9.14 18.93
CA MET A 518 0.78 7.88 18.68
C MET A 518 2.19 7.84 19.31
N GLN A 519 2.92 8.96 19.31
CA GLN A 519 4.20 9.05 20.01
C GLN A 519 4.05 8.97 21.53
N GLU A 520 2.99 9.54 22.10
CA GLU A 520 2.78 9.56 23.55
C GLU A 520 2.18 8.24 24.07
N GLU A 521 1.14 7.73 23.43
CA GLU A 521 0.33 6.62 23.96
C GLU A 521 0.29 5.39 23.04
N GLY A 522 0.69 5.55 21.79
CA GLY A 522 0.51 4.52 20.75
C GLY A 522 1.13 3.16 21.09
N PRO A 523 0.69 2.11 20.41
CA PRO A 523 1.01 0.74 20.75
C PRO A 523 2.27 0.19 20.05
N ILE A 524 3.05 1.03 19.35
CA ILE A 524 4.13 0.56 18.49
C ILE A 524 5.49 1.15 18.82
N VAL A 525 6.52 0.35 18.59
CA VAL A 525 7.90 0.80 18.40
C VAL A 525 8.23 0.64 16.93
N GLN A 526 8.40 1.75 16.24
CA GLN A 526 8.62 1.81 14.79
C GLN A 526 9.99 2.45 14.50
N PRO A 527 11.02 1.65 14.15
CA PRO A 527 12.37 2.20 14.08
C PRO A 527 12.74 2.81 12.73
N LEU A 528 12.13 2.39 11.62
CA LEU A 528 12.60 2.79 10.29
C LEU A 528 11.48 2.82 9.24
N TRP A 529 11.65 3.68 8.25
CA TRP A 529 11.04 3.61 6.94
C TRP A 529 12.04 3.02 5.96
N ARG A 530 11.69 1.90 5.34
CA ARG A 530 12.63 1.23 4.43
C ARG A 530 12.60 1.82 3.03
N ALA A 531 13.75 1.86 2.36
CA ALA A 531 13.77 1.94 0.91
C ALA A 531 13.56 0.54 0.34
N VAL A 532 12.78 0.43 -0.75
CA VAL A 532 12.79 -0.76 -1.60
C VAL A 532 13.75 -0.55 -2.76
N PHE A 533 14.44 -1.60 -3.19
CA PHE A 533 15.39 -1.53 -4.27
C PHE A 533 15.45 -2.84 -5.05
N THR A 534 15.93 -2.74 -6.28
CA THR A 534 16.15 -3.89 -7.16
C THR A 534 17.32 -3.67 -8.09
N GLY A 535 17.88 -4.78 -8.60
CA GLY A 535 18.82 -4.78 -9.71
C GLY A 535 18.12 -5.02 -11.05
N MET A 536 18.32 -4.13 -12.02
CA MET A 536 17.80 -4.23 -13.38
C MET A 536 18.92 -4.08 -14.40
N ASN A 537 18.96 -4.94 -15.40
CA ASN A 537 19.92 -4.80 -16.50
C ASN A 537 19.66 -3.47 -17.25
N LYS A 538 20.71 -2.71 -17.52
CA LYS A 538 20.65 -1.41 -18.20
C LYS A 538 20.02 -1.44 -19.59
N LYS A 539 19.90 -2.62 -20.23
CA LYS A 539 19.19 -2.78 -21.50
C LYS A 539 17.68 -2.58 -21.37
N VAL A 540 17.11 -2.85 -20.18
CA VAL A 540 15.69 -2.61 -19.90
C VAL A 540 15.48 -1.13 -19.66
N LYS A 541 14.78 -0.48 -20.58
CA LYS A 541 14.42 0.94 -20.51
C LYS A 541 13.01 1.12 -19.97
N GLY A 542 12.71 2.30 -19.43
CA GLY A 542 11.40 2.64 -18.91
C GLY A 542 11.08 2.06 -17.52
N PHE A 543 11.93 1.19 -16.96
CA PHE A 543 11.74 0.68 -15.60
C PHE A 543 11.87 1.81 -14.57
N LYS A 544 10.91 1.85 -13.65
CA LYS A 544 10.92 2.72 -12.46
C LYS A 544 10.56 1.91 -11.24
N MET A 545 11.39 1.97 -10.18
CA MET A 545 11.06 1.31 -8.93
C MET A 545 9.82 1.93 -8.31
N HIS A 546 8.83 1.09 -8.00
CA HIS A 546 7.58 1.51 -7.38
C HIS A 546 7.66 1.33 -5.85
N PRO A 547 7.11 2.24 -5.02
CA PRO A 547 7.13 2.11 -3.55
C PRO A 547 6.50 0.82 -3.01
N THR A 548 5.59 0.21 -3.76
CA THR A 548 4.95 -1.08 -3.45
C THR A 548 5.50 -2.24 -4.28
N SER A 549 6.66 -2.05 -4.94
CA SER A 549 7.28 -3.06 -5.82
C SER A 549 6.37 -3.53 -6.97
N TYR A 550 5.43 -2.65 -7.43
CA TYR A 550 4.60 -2.93 -8.60
C TYR A 550 5.40 -2.84 -9.88
N LEU A 551 5.15 -3.76 -10.80
CA LEU A 551 5.81 -3.89 -12.09
C LEU A 551 4.85 -3.50 -13.21
N PHE A 552 5.21 -2.51 -14.00
CA PHE A 552 4.42 -1.99 -15.14
C PHE A 552 5.17 -2.30 -16.44
N ALA A 553 5.08 -3.56 -16.87
CA ALA A 553 5.87 -4.05 -17.99
C ALA A 553 5.47 -3.42 -19.34
N GLU A 554 4.27 -2.87 -19.45
CA GLU A 554 3.82 -2.12 -20.62
C GLU A 554 4.60 -0.81 -20.83
N GLU A 555 5.34 -0.34 -19.82
CA GLU A 555 6.21 0.83 -19.90
C GLU A 555 7.64 0.50 -20.36
N TRP A 556 8.00 -0.79 -20.46
CA TRP A 556 9.38 -1.22 -20.69
C TRP A 556 9.68 -1.47 -22.17
N SER A 557 10.98 -1.31 -22.52
CA SER A 557 11.54 -1.70 -23.82
C SER A 557 12.99 -2.18 -23.65
N LEU A 558 13.56 -2.77 -24.70
CA LEU A 558 14.94 -3.22 -24.74
C LEU A 558 15.82 -2.28 -25.59
#